data_9fdea0da8f004b1c8b7d84e9f58c9368
#
_entry.id   9fdea0da8f004b1c8b7d84e9f58c9368
#
_cell.length_a   1.000
_cell.length_b   1.000
_cell.length_c   1.000
_cell.angle_alpha   90.00
_cell.angle_beta   90.00
_cell.angle_gamma   90.00
#
_symmetry.space_group_name_H-M   'P 1'
#
loop_
_entity.id
_entity.type
_entity.pdbx_description
1 polymer ?
#
loop_
_entity_poly.entity_id
_entity_poly.type
_entity_poly.pdbx_seq_one_letter_code
_entity_poly.pdbx_strand_id
1 'polypeptide(L)'
;TQVGFYWDVDKDLDLHAKGLDGSHIGFYSEASRNVVYSGDMVRLNKQGLAAEGMLILDPAQGSYAFNMSPFSTRGSKPGYTLFVGEGKVVPRRDGIIHKDQIIFHNRIESDEPLTFAVSLSDQLVLTNFSIGGFMPDETTSQALISLVERKEQCSLNLHEFCMFAGIEIVSEKKENSIDFSMDGVSTNSFIELLAV
;
A
#
# COMPACT_ATOMS: atom_id res chain seq x y z
N THR A 1 10.02 3.64 -12.29
CA THR A 1 10.03 3.36 -10.85
C THR A 1 9.57 1.93 -10.61
N GLN A 2 10.24 1.23 -9.71
CA GLN A 2 9.85 -0.10 -9.24
C GLN A 2 9.28 0.00 -7.83
N VAL A 3 8.28 -0.80 -7.52
CA VAL A 3 7.70 -0.91 -6.18
C VAL A 3 7.30 -2.35 -5.93
N GLY A 4 7.50 -2.83 -4.72
CA GLY A 4 7.15 -4.19 -4.36
C GLY A 4 7.60 -4.58 -2.97
N PHE A 5 7.62 -5.88 -2.70
CA PHE A 5 8.10 -6.43 -1.45
C PHE A 5 8.74 -7.80 -1.67
N TYR A 6 9.56 -8.21 -0.71
CA TYR A 6 10.11 -9.54 -0.64
C TYR A 6 9.99 -10.12 0.77
N TRP A 7 9.96 -11.44 0.88
CA TRP A 7 9.81 -12.14 2.14
C TRP A 7 10.61 -13.44 2.16
N ASP A 8 10.85 -13.93 3.38
CA ASP A 8 11.67 -15.12 3.67
C ASP A 8 10.93 -16.18 4.50
N VAL A 9 9.61 -16.07 4.57
CA VAL A 9 8.74 -17.01 5.28
C VAL A 9 7.88 -17.78 4.28
N ASP A 10 7.53 -19.02 4.59
CA ASP A 10 6.69 -19.85 3.72
C ASP A 10 5.22 -19.38 3.83
N LYS A 11 4.95 -18.25 3.21
CA LYS A 11 3.66 -17.58 3.12
C LYS A 11 3.47 -17.07 1.70
N ASP A 12 2.23 -16.94 1.33
CA ASP A 12 1.80 -16.40 0.06
C ASP A 12 1.30 -14.97 0.26
N LEU A 13 1.99 -14.03 -0.35
CA LEU A 13 1.70 -12.59 -0.27
C LEU A 13 1.50 -12.05 -1.67
N ASP A 14 0.32 -11.54 -1.95
CA ASP A 14 -0.07 -11.01 -3.25
C ASP A 14 0.13 -9.50 -3.35
N LEU A 15 0.75 -9.06 -4.44
CA LEU A 15 0.88 -7.66 -4.81
C LEU A 15 -0.21 -7.25 -5.80
N HIS A 16 -0.88 -6.15 -5.51
CA HIS A 16 -1.89 -5.57 -6.39
C HIS A 16 -1.63 -4.09 -6.61
N ALA A 17 -1.90 -3.62 -7.83
CA ALA A 17 -2.03 -2.20 -8.12
C ALA A 17 -3.43 -1.89 -8.64
N LYS A 18 -4.03 -0.84 -8.13
CA LYS A 18 -5.34 -0.34 -8.57
C LYS A 18 -5.22 1.11 -9.00
N GLY A 19 -5.61 1.37 -10.23
CA GLY A 19 -5.48 2.69 -10.85
C GLY A 19 -6.75 3.53 -10.75
N LEU A 20 -6.58 4.84 -10.88
CA LEU A 20 -7.71 5.78 -11.00
C LEU A 20 -8.57 5.51 -12.25
N ASP A 21 -7.98 4.90 -13.28
CA ASP A 21 -8.64 4.52 -14.52
C ASP A 21 -9.44 3.21 -14.42
N GLY A 22 -9.55 2.64 -13.22
CA GLY A 22 -10.21 1.34 -12.97
C GLY A 22 -9.32 0.15 -13.31
N SER A 23 -8.06 0.34 -13.69
CA SER A 23 -7.15 -0.78 -13.94
C SER A 23 -6.83 -1.53 -12.65
N HIS A 24 -6.78 -2.86 -12.74
CA HIS A 24 -6.35 -3.73 -11.67
C HIS A 24 -5.27 -4.68 -12.20
N ILE A 25 -4.08 -4.57 -11.62
CA ILE A 25 -2.92 -5.39 -11.94
C ILE A 25 -2.59 -6.25 -10.71
N GLY A 26 -2.27 -7.50 -10.92
CA GLY A 26 -1.96 -8.49 -9.89
C GLY A 26 -1.96 -9.88 -10.51
N PHE A 27 -2.14 -10.93 -9.73
CA PHE A 27 -2.10 -12.30 -10.24
C PHE A 27 -3.14 -12.61 -11.34
N TYR A 28 -4.24 -11.84 -11.45
CA TYR A 28 -5.23 -11.97 -12.54
C TYR A 28 -4.83 -11.28 -13.85
N SER A 29 -3.98 -10.24 -13.75
CA SER A 29 -3.56 -9.43 -14.88
C SER A 29 -2.14 -8.97 -14.67
N GLU A 30 -1.23 -9.46 -15.48
CA GLU A 30 0.21 -9.24 -15.30
C GLU A 30 0.69 -7.89 -15.84
N ALA A 31 -0.11 -7.19 -16.62
CA ALA A 31 0.28 -5.91 -17.19
C ALA A 31 -0.92 -5.02 -17.52
N SER A 32 -0.67 -3.73 -17.44
CA SER A 32 -1.45 -2.66 -18.07
C SER A 32 -0.59 -1.94 -19.10
N ARG A 33 -1.10 -0.84 -19.66
CA ARG A 33 -0.30 0.01 -20.57
C ARG A 33 0.90 0.63 -19.85
N ASN A 34 0.81 0.83 -18.55
CA ASN A 34 1.79 1.60 -17.77
C ASN A 34 2.43 0.82 -16.61
N VAL A 35 1.86 -0.29 -16.18
CA VAL A 35 2.40 -1.09 -15.07
C VAL A 35 2.62 -2.52 -15.53
N VAL A 36 3.80 -3.05 -15.25
CA VAL A 36 4.18 -4.43 -15.52
C VAL A 36 4.43 -5.14 -14.20
N TYR A 37 3.77 -6.26 -13.97
CA TYR A 37 3.88 -7.08 -12.77
C TYR A 37 4.90 -8.20 -12.97
N SER A 38 5.66 -8.53 -11.92
CA SER A 38 6.67 -9.61 -11.95
C SER A 38 6.06 -11.01 -12.09
N GLY A 39 4.79 -11.13 -11.81
CA GLY A 39 4.08 -12.41 -11.68
C GLY A 39 3.97 -12.87 -10.23
N ASP A 40 3.03 -13.74 -9.99
CA ASP A 40 2.67 -14.34 -8.71
C ASP A 40 3.75 -15.30 -8.20
N MET A 41 4.16 -15.15 -6.94
CA MET A 41 5.20 -15.95 -6.29
C MET A 41 4.66 -16.67 -5.06
N VAL A 42 4.03 -17.79 -5.27
CA VAL A 42 3.36 -18.60 -4.23
C VAL A 42 4.31 -19.39 -3.31
N ARG A 43 5.61 -19.42 -3.60
CA ARG A 43 6.60 -20.21 -2.84
C ARG A 43 7.96 -19.55 -2.82
N LEU A 44 8.72 -19.83 -1.76
CA LEU A 44 10.11 -19.40 -1.69
C LEU A 44 10.96 -20.06 -2.79
N ASN A 45 11.88 -19.30 -3.35
CA ASN A 45 12.86 -19.79 -4.30
C ASN A 45 13.93 -20.64 -3.60
N LYS A 46 14.93 -21.15 -4.36
CA LYS A 46 16.02 -21.99 -3.81
C LYS A 46 16.89 -21.28 -2.77
N GLN A 47 16.87 -19.97 -2.73
CA GLN A 47 17.57 -19.14 -1.74
C GLN A 47 16.73 -18.87 -0.49
N GLY A 48 15.51 -19.40 -0.40
CA GLY A 48 14.59 -19.15 0.70
C GLY A 48 13.94 -17.77 0.67
N LEU A 49 13.79 -17.16 -0.51
CA LEU A 49 13.20 -15.85 -0.71
C LEU A 49 12.07 -15.91 -1.74
N ALA A 50 11.06 -15.09 -1.56
CA ALA A 50 10.08 -14.77 -2.56
C ALA A 50 9.99 -13.25 -2.71
N ALA A 51 9.60 -12.76 -3.89
CA ALA A 51 9.46 -11.34 -4.14
C ALA A 51 8.43 -11.09 -5.23
N GLU A 52 7.64 -10.06 -5.02
CA GLU A 52 6.74 -9.51 -6.03
C GLU A 52 7.01 -8.04 -6.22
N GLY A 53 6.95 -7.60 -7.46
CA GLY A 53 7.22 -6.23 -7.82
C GLY A 53 6.46 -5.78 -9.05
N MET A 54 6.27 -4.48 -9.12
CA MET A 54 5.69 -3.80 -10.26
C MET A 54 6.63 -2.72 -10.78
N LEU A 55 6.71 -2.62 -12.10
CA LEU A 55 7.43 -1.56 -12.79
C LEU A 55 6.43 -0.57 -13.37
N ILE A 56 6.48 0.67 -12.91
CA ILE A 56 5.77 1.80 -13.51
C ILE A 56 6.64 2.30 -14.65
N LEU A 57 6.13 2.18 -15.88
CA LEU A 57 6.86 2.56 -17.11
C LEU A 57 6.97 4.07 -17.26
N ASP A 58 5.86 4.77 -17.07
CA ASP A 58 5.78 6.21 -17.11
C ASP A 58 4.94 6.73 -15.95
N PRO A 59 5.55 7.24 -14.88
CA PRO A 59 4.82 7.73 -13.72
C PRO A 59 3.83 8.86 -14.03
N ALA A 60 4.05 9.61 -15.10
CA ALA A 60 3.13 10.69 -15.49
C ALA A 60 1.81 10.20 -16.11
N GLN A 61 1.72 8.92 -16.49
CA GLN A 61 0.55 8.37 -17.19
C GLN A 61 -0.49 7.71 -16.31
N GLY A 62 -0.41 7.84 -15.00
CA GLY A 62 -1.46 7.31 -14.14
C GLY A 62 -1.06 7.28 -12.68
N SER A 63 -2.09 7.25 -11.84
CA SER A 63 -1.93 7.13 -10.39
C SER A 63 -2.45 5.77 -9.95
N TYR A 64 -1.69 5.11 -9.07
CA TYR A 64 -1.96 3.75 -8.61
C TYR A 64 -1.81 3.64 -7.10
N ALA A 65 -2.72 2.88 -6.46
CA ALA A 65 -2.56 2.41 -5.10
C ALA A 65 -1.97 0.99 -5.13
N PHE A 66 -0.86 0.77 -4.43
CA PHE A 66 -0.18 -0.52 -4.32
C PHE A 66 -0.54 -1.19 -3.01
N ASN A 67 -1.09 -2.38 -3.13
CA ASN A 67 -1.63 -3.12 -2.01
C ASN A 67 -0.89 -4.45 -1.87
N MET A 68 -0.60 -4.84 -0.63
CA MET A 68 -0.21 -6.19 -0.27
C MET A 68 -1.41 -6.90 0.35
N SER A 69 -1.66 -8.13 -0.06
CA SER A 69 -2.67 -9.00 0.52
C SER A 69 -2.05 -10.32 0.94
N PRO A 70 -2.16 -10.74 2.21
CA PRO A 70 -1.73 -12.06 2.62
C PRO A 70 -2.81 -13.09 2.25
N PHE A 71 -2.48 -14.05 1.36
CA PHE A 71 -3.41 -15.08 0.93
C PHE A 71 -3.63 -16.17 2.00
N SER A 72 -2.59 -16.54 2.74
CA SER A 72 -2.71 -17.59 3.75
C SER A 72 -1.87 -17.29 5.00
N THR A 73 -2.43 -16.55 5.94
CA THR A 73 -1.71 -16.13 7.16
C THR A 73 -2.18 -16.81 8.43
N ARG A 74 -2.75 -18.00 8.36
CA ARG A 74 -3.22 -18.69 9.58
C ARG A 74 -2.15 -18.71 10.66
N GLY A 75 -2.30 -17.82 11.65
CA GLY A 75 -1.63 -17.87 12.94
C GLY A 75 -0.26 -17.20 13.06
N SER A 76 0.23 -16.44 12.09
CA SER A 76 1.47 -15.65 12.24
C SER A 76 1.48 -14.41 11.37
N LYS A 77 1.98 -13.30 11.89
CA LYS A 77 2.23 -12.09 11.10
C LYS A 77 3.45 -12.33 10.21
N PRO A 78 3.29 -12.38 8.88
CA PRO A 78 4.44 -12.49 8.00
C PRO A 78 5.23 -11.19 8.04
N GLY A 79 6.55 -11.31 8.25
CA GLY A 79 7.47 -10.21 8.01
C GLY A 79 7.78 -10.15 6.52
N TYR A 80 7.67 -8.99 5.93
CA TYR A 80 8.08 -8.73 4.55
C TYR A 80 8.81 -7.39 4.47
N THR A 81 9.63 -7.23 3.46
CA THR A 81 10.38 -5.99 3.25
C THR A 81 9.86 -5.31 2.01
N LEU A 82 9.29 -4.13 2.18
CA LEU A 82 8.96 -3.24 1.08
C LEU A 82 10.24 -2.74 0.42
N PHE A 83 10.20 -2.55 -0.87
CA PHE A 83 11.25 -1.86 -1.60
C PHE A 83 10.69 -0.89 -2.63
N VAL A 84 11.43 0.18 -2.83
CA VAL A 84 11.30 1.09 -3.96
C VAL A 84 12.61 1.08 -4.72
N GLY A 85 12.55 1.03 -6.03
CA GLY A 85 13.73 0.96 -6.86
C GLY A 85 13.64 1.84 -8.10
N GLU A 86 14.79 2.16 -8.64
CA GLU A 86 14.94 2.74 -9.96
C GLU A 86 15.44 1.66 -10.91
N GLY A 87 14.90 1.63 -12.10
CA GLY A 87 15.35 0.67 -13.12
C GLY A 87 14.25 0.35 -14.12
N LYS A 88 14.65 -0.43 -15.13
CA LYS A 88 13.77 -0.84 -16.24
C LYS A 88 13.41 -2.34 -16.17
N VAL A 89 13.85 -3.02 -15.12
CA VAL A 89 13.69 -4.47 -15.00
C VAL A 89 12.74 -4.77 -13.85
N VAL A 90 11.65 -5.42 -14.18
CA VAL A 90 10.73 -5.97 -13.17
C VAL A 90 11.45 -7.10 -12.43
N PRO A 91 11.26 -7.28 -11.10
CA PRO A 91 11.66 -8.50 -10.43
C PRO A 91 11.17 -9.72 -11.22
N ARG A 92 12.02 -10.73 -11.36
CA ARG A 92 11.64 -11.91 -12.11
C ARG A 92 10.74 -12.80 -11.25
N ARG A 93 9.98 -13.69 -11.89
CA ARG A 93 9.21 -14.77 -11.24
C ARG A 93 10.04 -15.69 -10.33
N ASP A 94 11.37 -15.62 -10.38
CA ASP A 94 12.29 -16.34 -9.49
C ASP A 94 12.63 -15.58 -8.20
N GLY A 95 11.99 -14.43 -7.97
CA GLY A 95 12.20 -13.58 -6.80
C GLY A 95 13.53 -12.83 -6.81
N ILE A 96 14.20 -12.72 -7.95
CA ILE A 96 15.47 -11.99 -8.06
C ILE A 96 15.19 -10.49 -8.09
N ILE A 97 15.71 -9.78 -7.08
CA ILE A 97 15.72 -8.33 -6.99
C ILE A 97 17.15 -7.84 -7.19
N HIS A 98 17.32 -6.85 -8.04
CA HIS A 98 18.61 -6.20 -8.25
C HIS A 98 18.85 -5.18 -7.12
N LYS A 99 19.69 -5.54 -6.16
CA LYS A 99 19.96 -4.72 -4.97
C LYS A 99 20.51 -3.33 -5.27
N ASP A 100 21.28 -3.20 -6.34
CA ASP A 100 21.83 -1.95 -6.83
C ASP A 100 20.78 -0.97 -7.36
N GLN A 101 19.57 -1.46 -7.62
CA GLN A 101 18.44 -0.65 -8.04
C GLN A 101 17.53 -0.23 -6.89
N ILE A 102 17.70 -0.80 -5.70
CA ILE A 102 16.89 -0.46 -4.53
C ILE A 102 17.38 0.87 -3.94
N ILE A 103 16.50 1.87 -3.92
CA ILE A 103 16.74 3.18 -3.31
C ILE A 103 16.14 3.34 -1.93
N PHE A 104 15.15 2.51 -1.60
CA PHE A 104 14.48 2.49 -0.30
C PHE A 104 14.01 1.09 0.03
N HIS A 105 14.13 0.70 1.28
CA HIS A 105 13.51 -0.51 1.82
C HIS A 105 13.08 -0.31 3.27
N ASN A 106 12.00 -0.99 3.67
CA ASN A 106 11.51 -1.00 5.05
C ASN A 106 10.86 -2.35 5.37
N ARG A 107 11.15 -2.91 6.54
CA ARG A 107 10.53 -4.16 7.00
C ARG A 107 9.22 -3.84 7.69
N ILE A 108 8.20 -4.60 7.33
CA ILE A 108 6.84 -4.52 7.89
C ILE A 108 6.43 -5.91 8.37
N GLU A 109 5.64 -5.94 9.44
CA GLU A 109 4.98 -7.15 9.92
C GLU A 109 3.47 -6.90 9.94
N SER A 110 2.75 -7.61 9.08
CA SER A 110 1.30 -7.51 8.99
C SER A 110 0.69 -8.84 8.57
N ASP A 111 -0.43 -9.19 9.16
CA ASP A 111 -1.30 -10.28 8.77
C ASP A 111 -2.58 -9.78 8.06
N GLU A 112 -2.67 -8.48 7.84
CA GLU A 112 -3.78 -7.81 7.19
C GLU A 112 -3.38 -7.19 5.85
N PRO A 113 -4.31 -7.08 4.91
CA PRO A 113 -4.11 -6.30 3.69
C PRO A 113 -3.72 -4.86 3.99
N LEU A 114 -2.77 -4.35 3.23
CA LEU A 114 -2.17 -3.04 3.45
C LEU A 114 -1.96 -2.32 2.13
N THR A 115 -2.40 -1.07 2.02
CA THR A 115 -1.92 -0.16 0.98
C THR A 115 -0.62 0.48 1.46
N PHE A 116 0.49 0.12 0.85
CA PHE A 116 1.82 0.55 1.29
C PHE A 116 2.42 1.68 0.45
N ALA A 117 1.88 1.95 -0.71
CA ALA A 117 2.32 3.04 -1.57
C ALA A 117 1.21 3.55 -2.47
N VAL A 118 1.28 4.83 -2.81
CA VAL A 118 0.47 5.47 -3.86
C VAL A 118 1.41 6.20 -4.82
N SER A 119 1.32 5.88 -6.11
CA SER A 119 2.00 6.68 -7.13
C SER A 119 1.10 7.82 -7.60
N LEU A 120 1.65 8.99 -7.66
CA LEU A 120 1.08 10.18 -8.28
C LEU A 120 2.04 10.61 -9.37
N SER A 121 1.57 11.22 -10.42
CA SER A 121 2.31 11.69 -11.61
C SER A 121 3.85 11.59 -11.60
N ASP A 122 4.52 12.17 -10.64
CA ASP A 122 5.99 12.23 -10.50
C ASP A 122 6.49 11.76 -9.12
N GLN A 123 5.59 11.33 -8.23
CA GLN A 123 5.89 10.99 -6.86
C GLN A 123 5.41 9.59 -6.51
N LEU A 124 6.12 8.94 -5.61
CA LEU A 124 5.66 7.75 -4.91
C LEU A 124 5.56 8.06 -3.41
N VAL A 125 4.34 8.08 -2.91
CA VAL A 125 4.05 8.33 -1.50
C VAL A 125 3.92 7.00 -0.79
N LEU A 126 4.75 6.75 0.21
CA LEU A 126 4.63 5.57 1.07
C LEU A 126 3.52 5.79 2.07
N THR A 127 2.68 4.78 2.23
CA THR A 127 1.53 4.79 3.12
C THR A 127 1.59 3.57 4.04
N ASN A 128 0.79 3.60 5.09
CA ASN A 128 0.54 2.46 5.96
C ASN A 128 -0.96 2.40 6.23
N PHE A 129 -1.73 2.12 5.17
CA PHE A 129 -3.17 2.22 5.23
C PHE A 129 -3.80 0.83 5.19
N SER A 130 -4.53 0.46 6.26
CA SER A 130 -5.30 -0.78 6.36
C SER A 130 -6.77 -0.47 6.66
N ILE A 131 -7.66 -1.24 6.08
CA ILE A 131 -9.11 -1.13 6.33
C ILE A 131 -9.59 -2.42 6.95
N GLY A 132 -9.40 -2.56 8.27
CA GLY A 132 -10.02 -3.60 9.06
C GLY A 132 -9.88 -5.02 8.49
N GLY A 133 -8.72 -5.38 7.95
CA GLY A 133 -8.45 -6.71 7.41
C GLY A 133 -9.03 -6.99 6.01
N PHE A 134 -9.56 -5.98 5.34
CA PHE A 134 -10.07 -6.15 3.97
C PHE A 134 -9.13 -5.55 2.94
N MET A 135 -9.00 -6.24 1.81
CA MET A 135 -8.33 -5.68 0.63
C MET A 135 -9.11 -4.47 0.13
N PRO A 136 -8.50 -3.28 -0.01
CA PRO A 136 -9.18 -2.13 -0.57
C PRO A 136 -9.79 -2.45 -1.94
N ASP A 137 -11.07 -2.20 -2.10
CA ASP A 137 -11.73 -2.31 -3.40
C ASP A 137 -11.29 -1.16 -4.34
N GLU A 138 -11.85 -1.14 -5.53
CA GLU A 138 -11.54 -0.11 -6.52
C GLU A 138 -11.89 1.29 -6.01
N THR A 139 -13.09 1.45 -5.46
CA THR A 139 -13.60 2.73 -4.96
C THR A 139 -12.73 3.27 -3.82
N THR A 140 -12.36 2.42 -2.89
CA THR A 140 -11.48 2.76 -1.77
C THR A 140 -10.09 3.15 -2.25
N SER A 141 -9.54 2.41 -3.21
CA SER A 141 -8.23 2.71 -3.78
C SER A 141 -8.23 4.05 -4.52
N GLN A 142 -9.26 4.35 -5.30
CA GLN A 142 -9.43 5.64 -5.97
C GLN A 142 -9.58 6.79 -4.97
N ALA A 143 -10.35 6.59 -3.90
CA ALA A 143 -10.49 7.57 -2.84
C ALA A 143 -9.16 7.84 -2.12
N LEU A 144 -8.37 6.79 -1.84
CA LEU A 144 -7.05 6.93 -1.24
C LEU A 144 -6.07 7.71 -2.14
N ILE A 145 -6.05 7.40 -3.44
CA ILE A 145 -5.24 8.14 -4.40
C ILE A 145 -5.62 9.62 -4.40
N SER A 146 -6.92 9.91 -4.49
CA SER A 146 -7.44 11.28 -4.47
C SER A 146 -7.12 12.00 -3.17
N LEU A 147 -7.13 11.28 -2.04
CA LEU A 147 -6.78 11.80 -0.74
C LEU A 147 -5.29 12.19 -0.66
N VAL A 148 -4.41 11.32 -1.13
CA VAL A 148 -2.97 11.58 -1.16
C VAL A 148 -2.66 12.74 -2.09
N GLU A 149 -3.29 12.81 -3.26
CA GLU A 149 -3.15 13.92 -4.20
C GLU A 149 -3.57 15.26 -3.59
N ARG A 150 -4.70 15.30 -2.88
CA ARG A 150 -5.16 16.51 -2.17
C ARG A 150 -4.24 16.92 -1.04
N LYS A 151 -3.66 15.98 -0.31
CA LYS A 151 -2.68 16.26 0.74
C LYS A 151 -1.46 16.98 0.17
N GLU A 152 -0.97 16.55 -0.97
CA GLU A 152 0.15 17.20 -1.68
C GLU A 152 -0.22 18.61 -2.17
N GLN A 153 -1.50 18.85 -2.47
CA GLN A 153 -2.02 20.14 -2.90
C GLN A 153 -2.44 21.09 -1.77
N CYS A 154 -2.22 20.74 -0.48
CA CYS A 154 -2.50 21.55 0.72
C CYS A 154 -3.91 21.55 1.30
N SER A 155 -4.55 20.55 1.66
CA SER A 155 -5.43 20.57 2.84
C SER A 155 -6.44 19.44 2.89
N LEU A 156 -6.08 18.37 3.51
CA LEU A 156 -7.07 17.50 4.15
C LEU A 156 -7.60 18.23 5.36
N ASN A 157 -8.88 18.57 5.38
CA ASN A 157 -9.49 18.86 6.65
C ASN A 157 -9.81 17.56 7.40
N LEU A 158 -9.82 17.65 8.72
CA LEU A 158 -10.05 16.49 9.60
C LEU A 158 -11.37 15.76 9.28
N HIS A 159 -12.39 16.48 8.86
CA HIS A 159 -13.69 15.94 8.50
C HIS A 159 -13.60 15.00 7.28
N GLU A 160 -12.93 15.42 6.23
CA GLU A 160 -12.73 14.62 5.02
C GLU A 160 -11.92 13.36 5.33
N PHE A 161 -10.89 13.48 6.17
CA PHE A 161 -10.11 12.34 6.64
C PHE A 161 -10.95 11.33 7.42
N CYS A 162 -11.76 11.79 8.39
CA CYS A 162 -12.63 10.93 9.18
C CYS A 162 -13.67 10.21 8.31
N MET A 163 -14.31 10.95 7.39
CA MET A 163 -15.25 10.35 6.43
C MET A 163 -14.59 9.27 5.58
N PHE A 164 -13.38 9.52 5.10
CA PHE A 164 -12.62 8.56 4.31
C PHE A 164 -12.23 7.31 5.11
N ALA A 165 -11.78 7.49 6.35
CA ALA A 165 -11.43 6.39 7.25
C ALA A 165 -12.64 5.61 7.78
N GLY A 166 -13.87 5.96 7.35
CA GLY A 166 -15.09 5.33 7.85
C GLY A 166 -15.38 5.69 9.31
N ILE A 167 -14.77 6.76 9.82
CA ILE A 167 -14.97 7.24 11.19
C ILE A 167 -16.25 8.07 11.23
N GLU A 168 -17.23 7.64 12.01
CA GLU A 168 -18.45 8.42 12.24
C GLU A 168 -18.13 9.65 13.08
N ILE A 169 -18.38 10.84 12.50
CA ILE A 169 -18.25 12.11 13.23
C ILE A 169 -19.57 12.38 13.93
N VAL A 170 -19.53 12.45 15.25
CA VAL A 170 -20.69 12.76 16.08
C VAL A 170 -20.47 14.08 16.82
N SER A 171 -21.56 14.83 16.99
CA SER A 171 -21.54 16.12 17.70
C SER A 171 -21.56 15.99 19.23
N GLU A 172 -21.84 14.80 19.73
CA GLU A 172 -21.93 14.52 21.16
C GLU A 172 -20.99 13.38 21.55
N LYS A 173 -20.36 13.50 22.72
CA LYS A 173 -19.45 12.46 23.24
C LYS A 173 -20.24 11.20 23.54
N LYS A 174 -19.89 10.11 22.84
CA LYS A 174 -20.38 8.76 23.10
C LYS A 174 -19.31 7.95 23.86
N GLU A 175 -19.74 6.91 24.57
CA GLU A 175 -18.83 5.92 25.14
C GLU A 175 -17.99 5.31 23.99
N ASN A 176 -16.67 5.27 24.13
CA ASN A 176 -15.72 4.86 23.11
C ASN A 176 -15.55 5.84 21.91
N SER A 177 -15.91 7.11 22.05
CA SER A 177 -15.59 8.15 21.06
C SER A 177 -14.27 8.82 21.40
N ILE A 178 -13.55 9.27 20.37
CA ILE A 178 -12.35 10.10 20.51
C ILE A 178 -12.79 11.54 20.40
N ASP A 179 -12.35 12.37 21.36
CA ASP A 179 -12.67 13.77 21.39
C ASP A 179 -11.67 14.55 20.50
N PHE A 180 -12.17 15.10 19.39
CA PHE A 180 -11.43 15.96 18.46
C PHE A 180 -11.71 17.45 18.68
N SER A 181 -12.30 17.84 19.82
CA SER A 181 -12.45 19.25 20.14
C SER A 181 -11.10 19.95 20.28
N MET A 182 -11.07 21.25 20.07
CA MET A 182 -9.84 22.06 20.17
C MET A 182 -9.15 21.91 21.54
N ASP A 183 -9.89 21.52 22.56
CA ASP A 183 -9.40 21.30 23.93
C ASP A 183 -8.92 19.86 24.18
N GLY A 184 -9.28 18.90 23.32
CA GLY A 184 -9.02 17.47 23.50
C GLY A 184 -7.94 16.86 22.61
N VAL A 185 -7.53 17.54 21.53
CA VAL A 185 -6.57 16.98 20.57
C VAL A 185 -5.19 17.56 20.79
N SER A 186 -4.28 16.74 21.31
CA SER A 186 -2.85 16.99 21.13
C SER A 186 -2.38 16.39 19.79
N THR A 187 -1.34 16.97 19.21
CA THR A 187 -0.70 16.42 17.99
C THR A 187 -0.29 14.95 18.17
N ASN A 188 0.06 14.55 19.38
CA ASN A 188 0.42 13.17 19.71
C ASN A 188 -0.80 12.23 19.68
N SER A 189 -1.97 12.66 20.16
CA SER A 189 -3.20 11.86 20.11
C SER A 189 -3.65 11.61 18.66
N PHE A 190 -3.40 12.55 17.77
CA PHE A 190 -3.69 12.41 16.34
C PHE A 190 -2.73 11.42 15.66
N ILE A 191 -1.45 11.47 16.02
CA ILE A 191 -0.44 10.53 15.51
C ILE A 191 -0.72 9.11 16.01
N GLU A 192 -1.12 8.94 17.28
CA GLU A 192 -1.50 7.65 17.84
C GLU A 192 -2.74 7.05 17.14
N LEU A 193 -3.68 7.89 16.74
CA LEU A 193 -4.87 7.46 15.99
C LEU A 193 -4.54 6.97 14.57
N LEU A 194 -3.51 7.53 13.95
CA LEU A 194 -3.03 7.13 12.62
C LEU A 194 -2.11 5.90 12.66
N ALA A 195 -1.67 5.48 13.84
CA ALA A 195 -0.77 4.36 14.08
C ALA A 195 -1.48 3.06 14.49
N VAL A 196 -2.82 3.04 14.49
CA VAL A 196 -3.63 1.85 14.86
C VAL A 196 -3.93 1.00 13.62
#